data_ae8dd584e69160039dda524b96777f79
#
_entry.id   ae8dd584e69160039dda524b96777f79
#
_cell.length_a   1.000
_cell.length_b   1.000
_cell.length_c   1.000
_cell.angle_alpha   90.00
_cell.angle_beta   90.00
_cell.angle_gamma   90.00
#
_symmetry.space_group_name_H-M   'P 1'
#
loop_
_entity.id
_entity.type
_entity.pdbx_description
1 polymer ?
#
loop_
_entity_poly.entity_id
_entity_poly.type
_entity_poly.pdbx_seq_one_letter_code
_entity_poly.pdbx_strand_id
1 'polypeptide(L)'
;MREFRWYLRMLAEVHHGRERHMGNTHDWLQLQKQAHREFALRLAAVTDWEAPTPDTDWNVRDLVRHVVEEQQWVPQLLAGRTLAQAKRELAPLGHDLVAEWGLYSFAATEAWDAAAPDALVTLSYDRVSVTDYLREQVSDVAIHSWDLARAIGAPEELDRFLVEAVWTVFEPQRDTLAASGLYAPPVPLPDDAPLQSRLLAITGRDDRLAA
;
A
#
# COMPACT_ATOMS: atom_id res chain seq x y z
N MET A 1 13.33 -5.39 -7.86
CA MET A 1 14.03 -4.09 -7.96
C MET A 1 13.67 -3.23 -9.18
N ARG A 2 12.99 -3.77 -10.22
CA ARG A 2 12.51 -2.98 -11.38
C ARG A 2 11.17 -2.29 -11.12
N GLU A 3 10.30 -2.87 -10.32
CA GLU A 3 8.89 -2.48 -10.16
C GLU A 3 8.69 -1.23 -9.30
N PHE A 4 9.44 -1.07 -8.25
CA PHE A 4 9.37 0.09 -7.36
C PHE A 4 9.68 1.44 -8.03
N ARG A 5 10.55 1.48 -9.05
CA ARG A 5 10.89 2.71 -9.77
C ARG A 5 9.75 3.24 -10.64
N TRP A 6 8.82 2.39 -11.05
CA TRP A 6 7.68 2.75 -11.91
C TRP A 6 6.48 3.26 -11.11
N TYR A 7 6.12 2.57 -10.02
CA TYR A 7 5.06 2.99 -9.09
C TYR A 7 5.25 4.46 -8.69
N LEU A 8 6.45 4.80 -8.38
CA LEU A 8 6.85 6.11 -7.92
C LEU A 8 6.86 7.18 -9.04
N ARG A 9 7.00 6.80 -10.31
CA ARG A 9 6.98 7.74 -11.44
C ARG A 9 5.57 8.14 -11.87
N MET A 10 4.63 7.26 -11.69
CA MET A 10 3.23 7.43 -12.09
C MET A 10 2.51 8.50 -11.25
N LEU A 11 2.76 8.51 -9.95
CA LEU A 11 2.11 9.44 -9.02
C LEU A 11 2.56 10.89 -9.26
N ALA A 12 3.74 11.11 -9.85
CA ALA A 12 4.22 12.44 -10.24
C ALA A 12 3.36 13.11 -11.31
N GLU A 13 2.84 12.36 -12.26
CA GLU A 13 2.02 12.92 -13.36
C GLU A 13 0.62 13.34 -12.90
N VAL A 14 0.15 12.79 -11.77
CA VAL A 14 -1.17 13.04 -11.20
C VAL A 14 -1.22 14.31 -10.34
N HIS A 15 -0.11 14.71 -9.72
CA HIS A 15 -0.06 15.88 -8.82
C HIS A 15 -0.29 17.23 -9.51
N HIS A 16 -0.06 17.36 -10.81
CA HIS A 16 -0.25 18.61 -11.55
C HIS A 16 -1.71 18.96 -11.85
N GLY A 17 -2.68 18.11 -11.51
CA GLY A 17 -4.11 18.28 -11.81
C GLY A 17 -5.03 18.57 -10.61
N ARG A 18 -4.53 18.63 -9.40
CA ARG A 18 -5.39 18.61 -8.20
C ARG A 18 -5.35 19.86 -7.33
N GLU A 19 -5.91 20.93 -7.81
CA GLU A 19 -6.61 21.88 -6.93
C GLU A 19 -8.13 21.61 -7.02
N ARG A 20 -8.75 21.38 -5.85
CA ARG A 20 -10.20 21.34 -5.61
C ARG A 20 -10.94 19.99 -5.75
N HIS A 21 -10.89 19.18 -4.69
CA HIS A 21 -12.10 18.48 -4.21
C HIS A 21 -12.11 18.47 -2.68
N MET A 22 -12.78 19.44 -2.09
CA MET A 22 -13.18 19.43 -0.68
C MET A 22 -14.46 18.60 -0.58
N GLY A 23 -14.32 17.32 -0.19
CA GLY A 23 -15.45 16.45 0.05
C GLY A 23 -14.97 15.08 0.53
N ASN A 24 -15.11 14.84 1.80
CA ASN A 24 -14.77 13.66 2.58
C ASN A 24 -13.31 13.63 3.08
N THR A 25 -13.08 14.30 4.22
CA THR A 25 -11.78 14.29 4.90
C THR A 25 -11.69 12.99 5.68
N HIS A 26 -11.19 11.91 5.07
CA HIS A 26 -10.84 10.70 5.79
C HIS A 26 -9.71 11.01 6.77
N ASP A 27 -9.82 10.48 7.98
CA ASP A 27 -8.70 10.51 8.93
C ASP A 27 -7.67 9.44 8.52
N TRP A 28 -6.71 9.85 7.69
CA TRP A 28 -5.69 8.96 7.15
C TRP A 28 -4.77 8.36 8.19
N LEU A 29 -4.57 9.04 9.33
CA LEU A 29 -3.81 8.47 10.45
C LEU A 29 -4.57 7.30 11.11
N GLN A 30 -5.88 7.43 11.27
CA GLN A 30 -6.68 6.32 11.78
C GLN A 30 -6.76 5.16 10.77
N LEU A 31 -6.87 5.47 9.48
CA LEU A 31 -6.87 4.46 8.42
C LEU A 31 -5.52 3.72 8.33
N GLN A 32 -4.40 4.42 8.53
CA GLN A 32 -3.08 3.80 8.61
C GLN A 32 -3.03 2.77 9.76
N LYS A 33 -3.47 3.16 10.94
CA LYS A 33 -3.53 2.25 12.10
C LYS A 33 -4.47 1.06 11.87
N GLN A 34 -5.57 1.27 11.14
CA GLN A 34 -6.50 0.20 10.75
C GLN A 34 -5.86 -0.76 9.75
N ALA A 35 -5.23 -0.24 8.68
CA ALA A 35 -4.54 -1.05 7.67
C ALA A 35 -3.43 -1.91 8.32
N HIS A 36 -2.64 -1.33 9.22
CA HIS A 36 -1.61 -2.05 9.96
C HIS A 36 -2.19 -3.19 10.83
N ARG A 37 -3.33 -2.96 11.50
CA ARG A 37 -4.00 -4.02 12.28
C ARG A 37 -4.49 -5.15 11.38
N GLU A 38 -5.09 -4.84 10.25
CA GLU A 38 -5.58 -5.85 9.31
C GLU A 38 -4.44 -6.70 8.73
N PHE A 39 -3.35 -6.06 8.34
CA PHE A 39 -2.17 -6.76 7.87
C PHE A 39 -1.57 -7.65 8.98
N ALA A 40 -1.41 -7.12 10.19
CA ALA A 40 -0.87 -7.86 11.34
C ALA A 40 -1.68 -9.13 11.67
N LEU A 41 -3.01 -9.04 11.62
CA LEU A 41 -3.90 -10.20 11.88
C LEU A 41 -3.70 -11.30 10.85
N ARG A 42 -3.57 -10.95 9.57
CA ARG A 42 -3.33 -11.90 8.49
C ARG A 42 -1.92 -12.47 8.56
N LEU A 43 -0.93 -11.63 8.81
CA LEU A 43 0.46 -12.03 8.97
C LEU A 43 0.64 -13.06 10.10
N ALA A 44 -0.06 -12.88 11.22
CA ALA A 44 -0.02 -13.82 12.34
C ALA A 44 -0.62 -15.20 12.01
N ALA A 45 -1.42 -15.30 10.95
CA ALA A 45 -2.03 -16.55 10.49
C ALA A 45 -1.22 -17.24 9.37
N VAL A 46 -0.10 -16.67 8.91
CA VAL A 46 0.75 -17.29 7.89
C VAL A 46 1.36 -18.58 8.39
N THR A 47 1.11 -19.67 7.67
CA THR A 47 1.70 -21.00 7.94
C THR A 47 2.58 -21.47 6.77
N ASP A 48 2.26 -21.05 5.54
CA ASP A 48 3.03 -21.34 4.33
C ASP A 48 3.57 -20.06 3.72
N TRP A 49 4.86 -19.83 3.88
CA TRP A 49 5.56 -18.65 3.38
C TRP A 49 5.89 -18.72 1.90
N GLU A 50 5.77 -19.88 1.29
CA GLU A 50 6.05 -20.12 -0.13
C GLU A 50 4.76 -20.20 -0.97
N ALA A 51 3.58 -20.07 -0.32
CA ALA A 51 2.30 -20.05 -1.05
C ALA A 51 2.28 -18.91 -2.07
N PRO A 52 1.73 -19.15 -3.29
CA PRO A 52 1.59 -18.10 -4.30
C PRO A 52 0.62 -17.02 -3.85
N THR A 53 0.82 -15.79 -4.32
CA THR A 53 -0.09 -14.67 -4.08
C THR A 53 -0.82 -14.27 -5.37
N PRO A 54 -1.88 -13.45 -5.28
CA PRO A 54 -2.51 -12.85 -6.46
C PRO A 54 -1.57 -11.98 -7.31
N ASP A 55 -0.51 -11.46 -6.71
CA ASP A 55 0.61 -10.88 -7.45
C ASP A 55 1.51 -12.01 -7.95
N THR A 56 1.39 -12.33 -9.24
CA THR A 56 1.90 -13.56 -9.82
C THR A 56 3.42 -13.77 -9.74
N ASP A 57 4.16 -12.69 -9.46
CA ASP A 57 5.62 -12.74 -9.33
C ASP A 57 6.08 -12.96 -7.89
N TRP A 58 5.15 -12.93 -6.90
CA TRP A 58 5.44 -13.02 -5.48
C TRP A 58 4.81 -14.22 -4.80
N ASN A 59 5.57 -14.83 -3.89
CA ASN A 59 5.02 -15.68 -2.85
C ASN A 59 4.69 -14.85 -1.59
N VAL A 60 4.11 -15.48 -0.56
CA VAL A 60 3.77 -14.82 0.70
C VAL A 60 4.99 -14.15 1.35
N ARG A 61 6.16 -14.78 1.30
CA ARG A 61 7.40 -14.21 1.86
C ARG A 61 7.81 -12.93 1.16
N ASP A 62 7.73 -12.89 -0.17
CA ASP A 62 8.09 -11.72 -0.96
C ASP A 62 7.13 -10.57 -0.72
N LEU A 63 5.82 -10.84 -0.69
CA LEU A 63 4.78 -9.86 -0.37
C LEU A 63 4.99 -9.26 1.03
N VAL A 64 5.15 -10.11 2.05
CA VAL A 64 5.35 -9.64 3.43
C VAL A 64 6.65 -8.85 3.56
N ARG A 65 7.72 -9.30 2.92
CA ARG A 65 9.00 -8.58 2.88
C ARG A 65 8.86 -7.19 2.28
N HIS A 66 8.15 -7.07 1.15
CA HIS A 66 7.86 -5.78 0.52
C HIS A 66 7.16 -4.83 1.50
N VAL A 67 6.04 -5.27 2.09
CA VAL A 67 5.25 -4.41 2.99
C VAL A 67 6.06 -3.99 4.22
N VAL A 68 6.88 -4.89 4.78
CA VAL A 68 7.76 -4.57 5.93
C VAL A 68 8.86 -3.58 5.53
N GLU A 69 9.49 -3.74 4.36
CA GLU A 69 10.50 -2.80 3.85
C GLU A 69 9.94 -1.39 3.67
N GLU A 70 8.71 -1.28 3.15
CA GLU A 70 8.05 0.03 3.02
C GLU A 70 7.90 0.72 4.38
N GLN A 71 7.47 0.00 5.42
CA GLN A 71 7.35 0.57 6.75
C GLN A 71 8.71 0.92 7.37
N GLN A 72 9.77 0.18 7.05
CA GLN A 72 11.14 0.48 7.50
C GLN A 72 11.63 1.83 6.96
N TRP A 73 11.21 2.22 5.76
CA TRP A 73 11.63 3.48 5.14
C TRP A 73 10.87 4.71 5.64
N VAL A 74 9.63 4.55 6.09
CA VAL A 74 8.74 5.66 6.48
C VAL A 74 9.42 6.66 7.45
N PRO A 75 10.01 6.25 8.59
CA PRO A 75 10.63 7.22 9.51
C PRO A 75 11.78 8.00 8.87
N GLN A 76 12.56 7.37 7.98
CA GLN A 76 13.69 7.99 7.32
C GLN A 76 13.25 9.05 6.30
N LEU A 77 12.22 8.72 5.52
CA LEU A 77 11.68 9.61 4.50
C LEU A 77 10.98 10.82 5.16
N LEU A 78 10.23 10.59 6.22
CA LEU A 78 9.61 11.67 7.01
C LEU A 78 10.63 12.55 7.73
N ALA A 79 11.82 12.02 8.06
CA ALA A 79 12.95 12.79 8.57
C ALA A 79 13.71 13.56 7.46
N GLY A 80 13.19 13.59 6.22
CA GLY A 80 13.74 14.35 5.10
C GLY A 80 14.86 13.66 4.33
N ARG A 81 15.10 12.36 4.57
CA ARG A 81 16.07 11.57 3.79
C ARG A 81 15.45 11.18 2.46
N THR A 82 16.29 11.02 1.45
CA THR A 82 15.88 10.39 0.19
C THR A 82 15.84 8.87 0.34
N LEU A 83 15.05 8.18 -0.49
CA LEU A 83 15.02 6.71 -0.50
C LEU A 83 16.42 6.10 -0.70
N ALA A 84 17.26 6.71 -1.55
CA ALA A 84 18.62 6.24 -1.76
C ALA A 84 19.52 6.38 -0.49
N GLN A 85 19.27 7.39 0.34
CA GLN A 85 19.96 7.54 1.64
C GLN A 85 19.43 6.50 2.64
N ALA A 86 18.12 6.35 2.77
CA ALA A 86 17.50 5.35 3.64
C ALA A 86 18.01 3.94 3.33
N LYS A 87 18.00 3.53 2.06
CA LYS A 87 18.50 2.20 1.63
C LYS A 87 19.99 1.94 1.94
N ARG A 88 20.83 2.97 2.04
CA ARG A 88 22.24 2.80 2.42
C ARG A 88 22.45 2.67 3.92
N GLU A 89 21.55 3.23 4.72
CA GLU A 89 21.71 3.34 6.17
C GLU A 89 20.95 2.25 6.94
N LEU A 90 19.87 1.73 6.35
CA LEU A 90 19.07 0.68 6.96
C LEU A 90 19.69 -0.70 6.70
N ALA A 91 19.67 -1.53 7.74
CA ALA A 91 20.05 -2.93 7.60
C ALA A 91 19.01 -3.68 6.73
N PRO A 92 19.45 -4.66 5.93
CA PRO A 92 18.51 -5.56 5.26
C PRO A 92 17.61 -6.27 6.27
N LEU A 93 16.37 -6.54 5.89
CA LEU A 93 15.45 -7.34 6.72
C LEU A 93 16.04 -8.75 6.97
N GLY A 94 15.85 -9.24 8.18
CA GLY A 94 16.21 -10.57 8.60
C GLY A 94 15.25 -11.66 8.13
N HIS A 95 15.19 -12.74 8.86
CA HIS A 95 14.35 -13.90 8.54
C HIS A 95 13.00 -13.88 9.28
N ASP A 96 12.91 -13.21 10.43
CA ASP A 96 11.69 -13.10 11.23
C ASP A 96 10.87 -11.87 10.83
N LEU A 97 10.16 -11.99 9.72
CA LEU A 97 9.36 -10.90 9.18
C LEU A 97 8.17 -10.52 10.09
N VAL A 98 7.71 -11.42 10.97
CA VAL A 98 6.66 -11.11 11.95
C VAL A 98 7.18 -10.15 13.02
N ALA A 99 8.35 -10.43 13.57
CA ALA A 99 8.99 -9.54 14.54
C ALA A 99 9.35 -8.19 13.91
N GLU A 100 9.86 -8.21 12.69
CA GLU A 100 10.23 -6.98 11.96
C GLU A 100 9.00 -6.13 11.59
N TRP A 101 7.88 -6.75 11.21
CA TRP A 101 6.62 -6.03 11.07
C TRP A 101 6.25 -5.29 12.36
N GLY A 102 6.30 -5.99 13.50
CA GLY A 102 6.00 -5.37 14.80
C GLY A 102 6.88 -4.15 15.09
N LEU A 103 8.18 -4.23 14.77
CA LEU A 103 9.12 -3.15 14.98
C LEU A 103 8.86 -1.97 14.04
N TYR A 104 8.80 -2.23 12.72
CA TYR A 104 8.79 -1.16 11.73
C TYR A 104 7.41 -0.55 11.54
N SER A 105 6.31 -1.30 11.70
CA SER A 105 4.97 -0.74 11.69
C SER A 105 4.72 0.20 12.88
N PHE A 106 5.27 -0.13 14.06
CA PHE A 106 5.24 0.76 15.22
C PHE A 106 6.05 2.04 14.95
N ALA A 107 7.30 1.92 14.50
CA ALA A 107 8.16 3.06 14.19
C ALA A 107 7.55 3.97 13.11
N ALA A 108 6.93 3.39 12.08
CA ALA A 108 6.22 4.12 11.05
C ALA A 108 5.02 4.90 11.63
N THR A 109 4.23 4.26 12.50
CA THR A 109 3.07 4.90 13.15
C THR A 109 3.49 6.11 13.99
N GLU A 110 4.54 5.99 14.81
CA GLU A 110 5.10 7.09 15.58
C GLU A 110 5.59 8.24 14.68
N ALA A 111 6.23 7.89 13.55
CA ALA A 111 6.71 8.88 12.60
C ALA A 111 5.55 9.63 11.90
N TRP A 112 4.48 8.91 11.53
CA TRP A 112 3.26 9.53 10.98
C TRP A 112 2.58 10.46 11.96
N ASP A 113 2.42 10.05 13.22
CA ASP A 113 1.78 10.86 14.27
C ASP A 113 2.57 12.17 14.58
N ALA A 114 3.89 12.14 14.34
CA ALA A 114 4.78 13.31 14.56
C ALA A 114 4.93 14.21 13.33
N ALA A 115 4.58 13.75 12.13
CA ALA A 115 4.84 14.49 10.90
C ALA A 115 3.81 15.60 10.65
N ALA A 116 4.28 16.77 10.14
CA ALA A 116 3.38 17.82 9.67
C ALA A 116 2.73 17.41 8.33
N PRO A 117 1.38 17.47 8.20
CA PRO A 117 0.68 16.91 7.04
C PRO A 117 1.05 17.52 5.68
N ASP A 118 1.44 18.80 5.68
CA ASP A 118 1.81 19.59 4.51
C ASP A 118 3.34 19.66 4.28
N ALA A 119 4.14 19.08 5.18
CA ALA A 119 5.57 18.94 4.94
C ALA A 119 5.84 18.09 3.68
N LEU A 120 6.98 18.31 3.04
CA LEU A 120 7.33 17.62 1.80
C LEU A 120 8.27 16.45 2.06
N VAL A 121 7.92 15.32 1.51
CA VAL A 121 8.72 14.09 1.48
C VAL A 121 9.34 13.93 0.09
N THR A 122 10.63 13.57 0.03
CA THR A 122 11.34 13.31 -1.23
C THR A 122 11.30 11.81 -1.52
N LEU A 123 10.42 11.40 -2.41
CA LEU A 123 10.35 10.04 -2.91
C LEU A 123 11.28 9.84 -4.11
N SER A 124 11.32 8.67 -4.70
CA SER A 124 12.24 8.38 -5.81
C SER A 124 11.79 9.02 -7.14
N TYR A 125 10.57 9.47 -7.23
CA TYR A 125 9.91 10.00 -8.43
C TYR A 125 9.58 11.49 -8.31
N ASP A 126 9.20 12.00 -7.11
CA ASP A 126 8.80 13.39 -6.90
C ASP A 126 8.92 13.80 -5.42
N ARG A 127 8.56 15.06 -5.15
CA ARG A 127 8.34 15.58 -3.80
C ARG A 127 6.85 15.76 -3.58
N VAL A 128 6.32 15.00 -2.64
CA VAL A 128 4.88 14.96 -2.32
C VAL A 128 4.62 15.45 -0.90
N SER A 129 3.37 15.81 -0.57
CA SER A 129 3.02 16.09 0.82
C SER A 129 3.10 14.82 1.68
N VAL A 130 3.32 14.99 2.99
CA VAL A 130 3.22 13.89 3.97
C VAL A 130 1.85 13.20 3.85
N THR A 131 0.78 13.97 3.68
CA THR A 131 -0.57 13.42 3.51
C THR A 131 -0.69 12.54 2.26
N ASP A 132 -0.10 12.94 1.13
CA ASP A 132 -0.16 12.13 -0.10
C ASP A 132 0.68 10.86 0.05
N TYR A 133 1.86 10.94 0.64
CA TYR A 133 2.67 9.75 0.94
C TYR A 133 1.94 8.80 1.91
N LEU A 134 1.25 9.34 2.92
CA LEU A 134 0.45 8.52 3.84
C LEU A 134 -0.70 7.80 3.10
N ARG A 135 -1.38 8.47 2.16
CA ARG A 135 -2.42 7.85 1.32
C ARG A 135 -1.88 6.70 0.48
N GLU A 136 -0.70 6.87 -0.10
CA GLU A 136 -0.02 5.82 -0.85
C GLU A 136 0.26 4.61 0.02
N GLN A 137 0.87 4.82 1.18
CA GLN A 137 1.21 3.75 2.12
C GLN A 137 0.00 3.01 2.66
N VAL A 138 -1.09 3.73 2.99
CA VAL A 138 -2.35 3.10 3.42
C VAL A 138 -2.96 2.25 2.30
N SER A 139 -2.93 2.76 1.07
CA SER A 139 -3.46 2.05 -0.09
C SER A 139 -2.68 0.78 -0.39
N ASP A 140 -1.36 0.84 -0.33
CA ASP A 140 -0.46 -0.30 -0.54
C ASP A 140 -0.71 -1.40 0.49
N VAL A 141 -0.68 -1.06 1.78
CA VAL A 141 -0.94 -2.02 2.87
C VAL A 141 -2.35 -2.62 2.76
N ALA A 142 -3.37 -1.85 2.35
CA ALA A 142 -4.73 -2.35 2.20
C ALA A 142 -4.84 -3.39 1.09
N ILE A 143 -4.29 -3.12 -0.10
CA ILE A 143 -4.31 -4.05 -1.23
C ILE A 143 -3.52 -5.32 -0.89
N HIS A 144 -2.32 -5.19 -0.34
CA HIS A 144 -1.52 -6.34 0.04
C HIS A 144 -2.07 -7.11 1.25
N SER A 145 -2.89 -6.48 2.10
CA SER A 145 -3.66 -7.21 3.12
C SER A 145 -4.66 -8.17 2.49
N TRP A 146 -5.33 -7.76 1.41
CA TRP A 146 -6.22 -8.63 0.66
C TRP A 146 -5.44 -9.75 -0.06
N ASP A 147 -4.33 -9.40 -0.73
CA ASP A 147 -3.48 -10.39 -1.41
C ASP A 147 -3.00 -11.47 -0.42
N LEU A 148 -2.57 -11.05 0.78
CA LEU A 148 -2.13 -11.96 1.85
C LEU A 148 -3.28 -12.84 2.33
N ALA A 149 -4.47 -12.25 2.58
CA ALA A 149 -5.65 -13.00 3.00
C ALA A 149 -5.98 -14.13 2.02
N ARG A 150 -6.02 -13.82 0.73
CA ARG A 150 -6.28 -14.78 -0.33
C ARG A 150 -5.23 -15.89 -0.39
N ALA A 151 -3.95 -15.53 -0.31
CA ALA A 151 -2.85 -16.48 -0.39
C ALA A 151 -2.85 -17.51 0.77
N ILE A 152 -3.34 -17.12 1.94
CA ILE A 152 -3.38 -17.99 3.13
C ILE A 152 -4.76 -18.58 3.43
N GLY A 153 -5.77 -18.33 2.59
CA GLY A 153 -7.15 -18.79 2.80
C GLY A 153 -7.85 -18.14 4.00
N ALA A 154 -7.46 -16.91 4.38
CA ALA A 154 -8.08 -16.14 5.45
C ALA A 154 -9.27 -15.31 4.93
N PRO A 155 -10.12 -14.73 5.83
CA PRO A 155 -11.18 -13.82 5.42
C PRO A 155 -10.65 -12.63 4.61
N GLU A 156 -11.24 -12.41 3.42
CA GLU A 156 -10.79 -11.42 2.44
C GLU A 156 -11.46 -10.05 2.59
N GLU A 157 -12.47 -9.94 3.43
CA GLU A 157 -13.12 -8.67 3.68
C GLU A 157 -12.16 -7.68 4.31
N LEU A 158 -12.05 -6.50 3.71
CA LEU A 158 -11.35 -5.34 4.24
C LEU A 158 -12.33 -4.43 4.98
N ASP A 159 -11.84 -3.65 5.93
CA ASP A 159 -12.65 -2.62 6.58
C ASP A 159 -13.27 -1.68 5.54
N ARG A 160 -14.59 -1.44 5.65
CA ARG A 160 -15.35 -0.65 4.67
C ARG A 160 -14.84 0.78 4.53
N PHE A 161 -14.40 1.41 5.63
CA PHE A 161 -13.90 2.79 5.60
C PHE A 161 -12.53 2.86 4.94
N LEU A 162 -11.72 1.81 5.12
CA LEU A 162 -10.46 1.66 4.43
C LEU A 162 -10.70 1.51 2.91
N VAL A 163 -11.62 0.65 2.50
CA VAL A 163 -12.00 0.46 1.09
C VAL A 163 -12.52 1.77 0.48
N GLU A 164 -13.43 2.46 1.17
CA GLU A 164 -13.98 3.74 0.72
C GLU A 164 -12.88 4.80 0.53
N ALA A 165 -11.95 4.90 1.47
CA ALA A 165 -10.86 5.87 1.40
C ALA A 165 -9.88 5.55 0.25
N VAL A 166 -9.43 4.30 0.13
CA VAL A 166 -8.52 3.87 -0.94
C VAL A 166 -9.17 4.03 -2.31
N TRP A 167 -10.47 3.74 -2.44
CA TRP A 167 -11.23 3.99 -3.65
C TRP A 167 -11.16 5.46 -4.10
N THR A 168 -11.29 6.42 -3.16
CA THR A 168 -11.19 7.86 -3.50
C THR A 168 -9.82 8.27 -4.05
N VAL A 169 -8.78 7.51 -3.74
CA VAL A 169 -7.42 7.72 -4.27
C VAL A 169 -7.26 7.06 -5.63
N PHE A 170 -7.73 5.83 -5.80
CA PHE A 170 -7.44 5.00 -6.97
C PHE A 170 -8.40 5.24 -8.14
N GLU A 171 -9.70 5.41 -7.89
CA GLU A 171 -10.68 5.56 -8.95
C GLU A 171 -10.38 6.72 -9.90
N PRO A 172 -10.03 7.92 -9.43
CA PRO A 172 -9.70 9.04 -10.34
C PRO A 172 -8.45 8.80 -11.18
N GLN A 173 -7.65 7.80 -10.83
CA GLN A 173 -6.36 7.48 -11.46
C GLN A 173 -6.39 6.17 -12.23
N ARG A 174 -7.55 5.51 -12.36
CA ARG A 174 -7.65 4.15 -12.91
C ARG A 174 -6.99 3.98 -14.29
N ASP A 175 -7.09 4.97 -15.16
CA ASP A 175 -6.49 4.90 -16.50
C ASP A 175 -4.95 5.01 -16.42
N THR A 176 -4.45 5.81 -15.50
CA THR A 176 -3.01 5.94 -15.22
C THR A 176 -2.48 4.66 -14.56
N LEU A 177 -3.22 4.09 -13.60
CA LEU A 177 -2.89 2.80 -12.98
C LEU A 177 -2.80 1.70 -14.04
N ALA A 178 -3.79 1.60 -14.93
CA ALA A 178 -3.82 0.62 -16.00
C ALA A 178 -2.64 0.78 -16.99
N ALA A 179 -2.21 2.02 -17.25
CA ALA A 179 -1.11 2.31 -18.16
C ALA A 179 0.29 2.17 -17.52
N SER A 180 0.36 2.11 -16.18
CA SER A 180 1.62 2.11 -15.44
C SER A 180 2.43 0.83 -15.57
N GLY A 181 1.78 -0.30 -15.79
CA GLY A 181 2.39 -1.64 -15.75
C GLY A 181 2.79 -2.10 -14.35
N LEU A 182 2.29 -1.41 -13.29
CA LEU A 182 2.51 -1.78 -11.89
C LEU A 182 1.54 -2.84 -11.42
N TYR A 183 0.36 -2.80 -11.98
CA TYR A 183 -0.72 -3.75 -11.71
C TYR A 183 -1.01 -4.56 -12.96
N ALA A 184 -1.56 -5.75 -12.78
CA ALA A 184 -2.14 -6.51 -13.87
C ALA A 184 -3.26 -5.68 -14.54
N PRO A 185 -3.60 -5.96 -15.81
CA PRO A 185 -4.68 -5.26 -16.49
C PRO A 185 -5.98 -5.26 -15.68
N PRO A 186 -6.75 -4.14 -15.66
CA PRO A 186 -7.99 -4.07 -14.91
C PRO A 186 -8.98 -5.18 -15.30
N VAL A 187 -9.64 -5.75 -14.30
CA VAL A 187 -10.66 -6.79 -14.49
C VAL A 187 -12.01 -6.12 -14.81
N PRO A 188 -12.69 -6.46 -15.89
CA PRO A 188 -14.01 -5.92 -16.19
C PRO A 188 -15.06 -6.37 -15.16
N LEU A 189 -15.76 -5.39 -14.55
CA LEU A 189 -16.85 -5.63 -13.61
C LEU A 189 -18.07 -4.79 -13.97
N PRO A 190 -19.30 -5.24 -13.60
CA PRO A 190 -20.48 -4.40 -13.64
C PRO A 190 -20.34 -3.16 -12.73
N ASP A 191 -20.98 -2.05 -13.08
CA ASP A 191 -20.92 -0.80 -12.31
C ASP A 191 -21.54 -0.93 -10.90
N ASP A 192 -22.46 -1.87 -10.71
CA ASP A 192 -23.13 -2.20 -9.45
C ASP A 192 -22.40 -3.24 -8.59
N ALA A 193 -21.21 -3.69 -9.00
CA ALA A 193 -20.39 -4.60 -8.21
C ALA A 193 -20.01 -3.97 -6.85
N PRO A 194 -19.81 -4.77 -5.79
CA PRO A 194 -19.37 -4.29 -4.49
C PRO A 194 -18.13 -3.41 -4.59
N LEU A 195 -18.02 -2.39 -3.73
CA LEU A 195 -16.95 -1.40 -3.82
C LEU A 195 -15.56 -2.03 -3.68
N GLN A 196 -15.41 -3.01 -2.77
CA GLN A 196 -14.15 -3.76 -2.63
C GLN A 196 -13.80 -4.49 -3.93
N SER A 197 -14.74 -5.19 -4.55
CA SER A 197 -14.51 -5.87 -5.83
C SER A 197 -14.06 -4.89 -6.93
N ARG A 198 -14.70 -3.71 -6.98
CA ARG A 198 -14.32 -2.67 -7.95
C ARG A 198 -12.93 -2.10 -7.68
N LEU A 199 -12.57 -1.87 -6.41
CA LEU A 199 -11.24 -1.45 -6.00
C LEU A 199 -10.17 -2.47 -6.42
N LEU A 200 -10.42 -3.74 -6.12
CA LEU A 200 -9.53 -4.84 -6.50
C LEU A 200 -9.40 -4.97 -8.01
N ALA A 201 -10.50 -4.85 -8.73
CA ALA A 201 -10.53 -4.97 -10.19
C ALA A 201 -9.68 -3.92 -10.91
N ILE A 202 -9.65 -2.67 -10.44
CA ILE A 202 -8.81 -1.63 -11.06
C ILE A 202 -7.31 -1.85 -10.81
N THR A 203 -6.96 -2.70 -9.85
CA THR A 203 -5.58 -3.17 -9.59
C THR A 203 -5.31 -4.58 -10.14
N GLY A 204 -6.19 -5.08 -11.02
CA GLY A 204 -6.02 -6.36 -11.71
C GLY A 204 -6.34 -7.60 -10.88
N ARG A 205 -6.95 -7.43 -9.68
CA ARG A 205 -7.37 -8.54 -8.81
C ARG A 205 -8.81 -8.93 -9.11
N ASP A 206 -9.11 -10.22 -9.15
CA ASP A 206 -10.46 -10.75 -9.32
C ASP A 206 -10.87 -11.58 -8.09
N ASP A 207 -11.71 -10.99 -7.23
CA ASP A 207 -12.19 -11.63 -6.02
C ASP A 207 -13.28 -12.69 -6.26
N ARG A 208 -13.73 -12.87 -7.51
CA ARG A 208 -14.70 -13.90 -7.92
C ARG A 208 -14.02 -15.22 -8.24
N LEU A 209 -12.71 -15.22 -8.48
CA LEU A 209 -11.95 -16.46 -8.71
C LEU A 209 -11.79 -17.20 -7.38
N ALA A 210 -11.86 -18.52 -7.44
CA ALA A 210 -11.54 -19.35 -6.27
C ALA A 210 -10.05 -19.15 -5.90
N ALA A 211 -9.78 -19.15 -4.59
CA ALA A 211 -8.43 -19.09 -4.06
C ALA A 211 -7.64 -20.37 -4.36
#